data_9e47998e9b984a0dc56102f92a8f669c
#
_entry.id   9e47998e9b984a0dc56102f92a8f669c
#
_cell.length_a   1.000
_cell.length_b   1.000
_cell.length_c   1.000
_cell.angle_alpha   90.00
_cell.angle_beta   90.00
_cell.angle_gamma   90.00
#
_symmetry.space_group_name_H-M   'P 1'
#
loop_
_entity.id
_entity.type
_entity.pdbx_description
1 polymer ?
#
loop_
_entity_poly.entity_id
_entity_poly.type
_entity_poly.pdbx_seq_one_letter_code
_entity_poly.pdbx_strand_id
1 'polypeptide(L)'
;MIKISHGSPWSPFDYIYSNSPEEKFKKFASCKEDIFILGNTHHQMNIEKYSKIILNPGSVGQARDIKGKAAWATLDKKNFKVDFFYEKYNKEKLLQLVKKIEQQNHYNYRALIWNSKKY
;
A
#
# COMPACT_ATOMS: atom_id res chain seq x y z
N MET A 1 -18.82 0.02 8.59
CA MET A 1 -18.03 1.27 8.84
C MET A 1 -16.63 1.08 8.29
N ILE A 2 -16.00 2.15 7.71
CA ILE A 2 -14.65 2.07 7.12
C ILE A 2 -13.67 2.89 7.97
N LYS A 3 -12.51 2.33 8.27
CA LYS A 3 -11.35 2.98 8.91
C LYS A 3 -10.19 3.05 7.92
N ILE A 4 -9.58 4.22 7.76
CA ILE A 4 -8.37 4.42 6.96
C ILE A 4 -7.24 4.79 7.92
N SER A 5 -6.09 4.12 7.80
CA SER A 5 -4.89 4.40 8.58
C SER A 5 -3.61 4.12 7.79
N HIS A 6 -2.50 4.78 8.13
CA HIS A 6 -1.23 4.54 7.46
C HIS A 6 -0.68 3.14 7.78
N GLY A 7 -0.54 2.81 9.05
CA GLY A 7 -0.16 1.48 9.53
C GLY A 7 -1.38 0.65 9.95
N SER A 8 -1.52 0.40 11.25
CA SER A 8 -2.70 -0.23 11.83
C SER A 8 -3.64 0.80 12.49
N PRO A 9 -4.86 0.42 12.88
CA PRO A 9 -5.77 1.30 13.64
C PRO A 9 -5.21 1.77 15.00
N TRP A 10 -4.24 1.06 15.56
CA TRP A 10 -3.61 1.32 16.87
C TRP A 10 -2.18 1.86 16.78
N SER A 11 -1.52 1.80 15.60
CA SER A 11 -0.19 2.36 15.40
C SER A 11 0.06 2.76 13.94
N PRO A 12 0.44 4.00 13.65
CA PRO A 12 0.77 4.43 12.29
C PRO A 12 2.08 3.79 11.78
N PHE A 13 2.90 3.23 12.66
CA PHE A 13 4.20 2.62 12.31
C PHE A 13 4.12 1.11 12.07
N ASP A 14 2.96 0.49 12.27
CA ASP A 14 2.79 -0.95 12.05
C ASP A 14 2.87 -1.31 10.58
N TYR A 15 3.50 -2.46 10.34
CA TYR A 15 3.53 -3.14 9.04
C TYR A 15 2.62 -4.36 9.10
N ILE A 16 1.52 -4.34 8.31
CA ILE A 16 0.58 -5.45 8.19
C ILE A 16 0.69 -6.02 6.78
N TYR A 17 1.26 -7.22 6.69
CA TYR A 17 1.37 -7.99 5.45
C TYR A 17 0.38 -9.15 5.44
N SER A 18 0.14 -9.75 4.28
CA SER A 18 -0.73 -10.92 4.14
C SER A 18 -0.25 -12.14 4.96
N ASN A 19 1.04 -12.24 5.18
CA ASN A 19 1.69 -13.28 5.99
C ASN A 19 2.06 -12.82 7.41
N SER A 20 1.49 -11.70 7.89
CA SER A 20 1.68 -11.28 9.27
C SER A 20 1.16 -12.33 10.26
N PRO A 21 1.74 -12.44 11.47
CA PRO A 21 1.26 -13.34 12.50
C PRO A 21 -0.23 -13.17 12.79
N GLU A 22 -0.92 -14.28 13.10
CA GLU A 22 -2.37 -14.31 13.33
C GLU A 22 -2.82 -13.36 14.46
N GLU A 23 -1.97 -13.15 15.46
CA GLU A 23 -2.23 -12.23 16.58
C GLU A 23 -2.44 -10.79 16.13
N LYS A 24 -1.79 -10.37 15.02
CA LYS A 24 -2.02 -9.04 14.43
C LYS A 24 -3.44 -8.94 13.85
N PHE A 25 -3.92 -9.99 13.18
CA PHE A 25 -5.26 -10.02 12.60
C PHE A 25 -6.35 -10.12 13.68
N LYS A 26 -6.12 -10.86 14.75
CA LYS A 26 -7.05 -10.96 15.89
C LYS A 26 -7.39 -9.61 16.51
N LYS A 27 -6.45 -8.65 16.49
CA LYS A 27 -6.70 -7.30 17.01
C LYS A 27 -7.80 -6.56 16.24
N PHE A 28 -7.97 -6.82 14.94
CA PHE A 28 -9.04 -6.21 14.16
C PHE A 28 -10.42 -6.71 14.57
N ALA A 29 -10.54 -7.92 15.11
CA ALA A 29 -11.81 -8.49 15.56
C ALA A 29 -12.49 -7.64 16.62
N SER A 30 -11.72 -6.99 17.51
CA SER A 30 -12.24 -6.13 18.58
C SER A 30 -12.58 -4.70 18.13
N CYS A 31 -12.24 -4.32 16.90
CA CYS A 31 -12.58 -3.01 16.36
C CYS A 31 -14.05 -2.96 15.92
N LYS A 32 -14.67 -1.79 16.04
CA LYS A 32 -16.06 -1.57 15.63
C LYS A 32 -16.24 -1.46 14.12
N GLU A 33 -15.19 -1.10 13.38
CA GLU A 33 -15.22 -0.94 11.95
C GLU A 33 -15.21 -2.32 11.25
N ASP A 34 -15.82 -2.40 10.05
CA ASP A 34 -15.93 -3.63 9.26
C ASP A 34 -14.81 -3.73 8.20
N ILE A 35 -14.33 -2.57 7.74
CA ILE A 35 -13.35 -2.45 6.66
C ILE A 35 -12.21 -1.55 7.12
N PHE A 36 -10.99 -2.03 6.92
CA PHE A 36 -9.75 -1.33 7.22
C PHE A 36 -8.95 -1.13 5.94
N ILE A 37 -8.65 0.12 5.59
CA ILE A 37 -7.77 0.47 4.47
C ILE A 37 -6.45 0.93 5.05
N LEU A 38 -5.39 0.17 4.77
CA LEU A 38 -4.06 0.35 5.34
C LEU A 38 -3.07 0.78 4.26
N GLY A 39 -1.95 1.36 4.66
CA GLY A 39 -0.83 1.72 3.81
C GLY A 39 0.49 1.10 4.29
N ASN A 40 1.54 1.90 4.36
CA ASN A 40 2.88 1.65 4.92
C ASN A 40 3.70 0.55 4.22
N THR A 41 3.14 -0.63 3.97
CA THR A 41 3.87 -1.76 3.36
C THR A 41 4.18 -1.58 1.90
N HIS A 42 3.37 -0.80 1.17
CA HIS A 42 3.40 -0.62 -0.28
C HIS A 42 3.15 -1.93 -1.07
N HIS A 43 2.51 -2.92 -0.45
CA HIS A 43 2.08 -4.18 -1.07
C HIS A 43 0.56 -4.21 -1.15
N GLN A 44 0.02 -4.63 -2.29
CA GLN A 44 -1.42 -4.88 -2.38
C GLN A 44 -1.80 -6.08 -1.52
N MET A 45 -2.91 -5.94 -0.81
CA MET A 45 -3.41 -6.96 0.10
C MET A 45 -4.92 -6.84 0.26
N ASN A 46 -5.64 -7.94 0.19
CA ASN A 46 -7.03 -8.05 0.62
C ASN A 46 -7.18 -9.32 1.45
N ILE A 47 -7.55 -9.16 2.70
CA ILE A 47 -7.72 -10.26 3.67
C ILE A 47 -9.09 -10.12 4.30
N GLU A 48 -9.84 -11.20 4.29
CA GLU A 48 -11.09 -11.34 5.00
C GLU A 48 -10.88 -12.28 6.18
N LYS A 49 -10.88 -11.71 7.39
CA LYS A 49 -10.71 -12.44 8.65
C LYS A 49 -11.58 -11.82 9.74
N TYR A 50 -12.11 -12.65 10.62
CA TYR A 50 -12.92 -12.22 11.78
C TYR A 50 -14.09 -11.31 11.38
N SER A 51 -14.74 -11.61 10.26
CA SER A 51 -15.80 -10.76 9.66
C SER A 51 -15.34 -9.32 9.37
N LYS A 52 -14.06 -9.13 9.11
CA LYS A 52 -13.43 -7.86 8.73
C LYS A 52 -12.74 -7.98 7.39
N ILE A 53 -12.76 -6.90 6.61
CA ILE A 53 -11.96 -6.72 5.41
C ILE A 53 -10.76 -5.85 5.75
N ILE A 54 -9.56 -6.35 5.50
CA ILE A 54 -8.30 -5.64 5.72
C ILE A 54 -7.62 -5.48 4.37
N LEU A 55 -7.68 -4.27 3.83
CA LEU A 55 -7.25 -3.91 2.48
C LEU A 55 -6.01 -3.03 2.53
N ASN A 56 -5.04 -3.30 1.67
CA ASN A 56 -4.00 -2.33 1.32
C ASN A 56 -4.01 -2.14 -0.20
N PRO A 57 -4.21 -0.93 -0.74
CA PRO A 57 -4.25 -0.68 -2.18
C PRO A 57 -2.87 -0.72 -2.85
N GLY A 58 -1.80 -0.87 -2.08
CA GLY A 58 -0.42 -0.75 -2.56
C GLY A 58 0.10 0.69 -2.52
N SER A 59 0.93 1.06 -3.46
CA SER A 59 1.53 2.39 -3.53
C SER A 59 1.57 2.92 -4.96
N VAL A 60 1.12 4.14 -5.16
CA VAL A 60 1.18 4.83 -6.45
C VAL A 60 2.63 5.21 -6.81
N GLY A 61 3.41 5.66 -5.83
CA GLY A 61 4.78 6.15 -6.07
C GLY A 61 5.87 5.10 -5.88
N GLN A 62 5.63 4.10 -5.03
CA GLN A 62 6.67 3.17 -4.59
C GLN A 62 6.13 1.76 -4.34
N ALA A 63 5.41 1.18 -5.31
CA ALA A 63 4.93 -0.19 -5.20
C ALA A 63 6.11 -1.16 -4.99
N ARG A 64 6.01 -2.02 -3.96
CA ARG A 64 7.06 -2.97 -3.57
C ARG A 64 6.76 -4.40 -4.01
N ASP A 65 5.52 -4.71 -4.30
CA ASP A 65 5.04 -5.98 -4.84
C ASP A 65 5.24 -6.06 -6.36
N ILE A 66 5.17 -4.91 -7.05
CA ILE A 66 5.45 -4.83 -8.49
C ILE A 66 6.29 -3.61 -8.82
N LYS A 67 7.48 -3.84 -9.37
CA LYS A 67 8.40 -2.75 -9.69
C LYS A 67 7.91 -1.90 -10.85
N GLY A 68 8.03 -0.59 -10.66
CA GLY A 68 7.90 0.38 -11.74
C GLY A 68 6.50 0.64 -12.24
N LYS A 69 5.49 0.29 -11.46
CA LYS A 69 4.11 0.63 -11.73
C LYS A 69 3.50 1.35 -10.53
N ALA A 70 2.47 2.13 -10.77
CA ALA A 70 1.61 2.65 -9.73
C ALA A 70 0.58 1.57 -9.35
N ALA A 71 0.46 1.26 -8.08
CA ALA A 71 -0.52 0.30 -7.57
C ALA A 71 -1.68 1.04 -6.92
N TRP A 72 -2.91 0.64 -7.23
CA TRP A 72 -4.13 1.18 -6.67
C TRP A 72 -5.25 0.14 -6.66
N ALA A 73 -6.36 0.42 -5.99
CA ALA A 73 -7.48 -0.50 -5.88
C ALA A 73 -8.81 0.24 -5.87
N THR A 74 -9.87 -0.46 -6.24
CA THR A 74 -11.25 -0.04 -6.01
C THR A 74 -11.91 -0.95 -4.99
N LEU A 75 -12.83 -0.38 -4.20
CA LEU A 75 -13.69 -1.12 -3.28
C LEU A 75 -15.15 -0.76 -3.59
N ASP A 76 -15.92 -1.73 -4.04
CA ASP A 76 -17.37 -1.58 -4.19
C ASP A 76 -18.04 -1.70 -2.80
N LYS A 77 -18.73 -0.63 -2.39
CA LYS A 77 -19.41 -0.59 -1.08
C LYS A 77 -20.67 -1.46 -1.00
N LYS A 78 -21.23 -1.90 -2.13
CA LYS A 78 -22.46 -2.68 -2.15
C LYS A 78 -22.21 -4.16 -1.89
N ASN A 79 -21.16 -4.69 -2.50
CA ASN A 79 -20.82 -6.11 -2.45
C ASN A 79 -19.44 -6.37 -1.83
N PHE A 80 -18.73 -5.32 -1.40
CA PHE A 80 -17.40 -5.35 -0.80
C PHE A 80 -16.31 -5.95 -1.70
N LYS A 81 -16.56 -6.00 -3.02
CA LYS A 81 -15.59 -6.49 -3.98
C LYS A 81 -14.40 -5.53 -4.07
N VAL A 82 -13.20 -6.09 -4.02
CA VAL A 82 -11.95 -5.37 -4.21
C VAL A 82 -11.33 -5.77 -5.52
N ASP A 83 -11.02 -4.81 -6.39
CA ASP A 83 -10.27 -5.02 -7.61
C ASP A 83 -8.95 -4.25 -7.54
N PHE A 84 -7.83 -4.91 -7.88
CA PHE A 84 -6.47 -4.37 -7.86
C PHE A 84 -5.98 -4.02 -9.25
N PHE A 85 -5.26 -2.90 -9.35
CA PHE A 85 -4.75 -2.38 -10.62
C PHE A 85 -3.30 -1.95 -10.51
N TYR A 86 -2.60 -2.04 -11.64
CA TYR A 86 -1.23 -1.58 -11.81
C TYR A 86 -1.08 -0.80 -13.10
N GLU A 87 -0.68 0.47 -13.00
CA GLU A 87 -0.54 1.38 -14.12
C GLU A 87 0.93 1.74 -14.38
N LYS A 88 1.32 1.79 -15.65
CA LYS A 88 2.61 2.34 -16.07
C LYS A 88 2.54 3.86 -16.05
N TYR A 89 3.60 4.51 -15.60
CA TYR A 89 3.73 5.97 -15.64
C TYR A 89 5.08 6.40 -16.18
N ASN A 90 5.18 7.66 -16.63
CA ASN A 90 6.43 8.22 -17.16
C ASN A 90 7.40 8.53 -16.02
N LYS A 91 8.27 7.57 -15.71
CA LYS A 91 9.28 7.69 -14.66
C LYS A 91 10.39 8.67 -14.98
N GLU A 92 10.71 8.88 -16.27
CA GLU A 92 11.80 9.78 -16.68
C GLU A 92 11.50 11.21 -16.27
N LYS A 93 10.26 11.69 -16.50
CA LYS A 93 9.84 13.01 -16.03
C LYS A 93 9.92 13.14 -14.52
N LEU A 94 9.48 12.12 -13.78
CA LEU A 94 9.54 12.12 -12.33
C LEU A 94 10.99 12.12 -11.83
N LEU A 95 11.86 11.28 -12.41
CA LEU A 95 13.30 11.25 -12.09
C LEU A 95 13.99 12.59 -12.37
N GLN A 96 13.68 13.26 -13.47
CA GLN A 96 14.20 14.59 -13.77
C GLN A 96 13.75 15.63 -12.76
N LEU A 97 12.48 15.58 -12.34
CA LEU A 97 11.95 16.50 -11.32
C LEU A 97 12.62 16.27 -9.96
N VAL A 98 12.73 15.02 -9.53
CA VAL A 98 13.37 14.66 -8.25
C VAL A 98 14.84 15.04 -8.24
N LYS A 99 15.57 14.86 -9.35
CA LYS A 99 16.97 15.31 -9.50
C LYS A 99 17.15 16.84 -9.32
N LYS A 100 16.14 17.62 -9.72
CA LYS A 100 16.17 19.08 -9.54
C LYS A 100 15.89 19.54 -8.13
N ILE A 101 15.07 18.79 -7.39
CA ILE A 101 14.58 19.15 -6.06
C ILE A 101 15.44 18.53 -4.94
N GLU A 102 15.94 17.31 -5.17
CA GLU A 102 16.63 16.53 -4.16
C GLU A 102 18.08 16.24 -4.59
N GLN A 103 18.96 16.14 -3.59
CA GLN A 103 20.32 15.64 -3.83
C GLN A 103 20.27 14.17 -4.26
N GLN A 104 21.19 13.72 -5.13
CA GLN A 104 21.23 12.39 -5.73
C GLN A 104 21.25 11.23 -4.70
N ASN A 105 21.64 11.49 -3.47
CA ASN A 105 21.66 10.51 -2.37
C ASN A 105 20.37 10.49 -1.54
N HIS A 106 19.38 11.31 -1.89
CA HIS A 106 18.14 11.36 -1.13
C HIS A 106 17.34 10.06 -1.30
N TYR A 107 16.61 9.67 -0.24
CA TYR A 107 15.83 8.43 -0.20
C TYR A 107 14.86 8.27 -1.36
N ASN A 108 14.10 9.31 -1.70
CA ASN A 108 13.11 9.26 -2.78
C ASN A 108 13.76 9.03 -4.15
N TYR A 109 14.89 9.66 -4.44
CA TYR A 109 15.64 9.45 -5.67
C TYR A 109 16.13 8.00 -5.79
N ARG A 110 16.69 7.44 -4.71
CA ARG A 110 17.16 6.05 -4.67
C ARG A 110 16.01 5.05 -4.82
N ALA A 111 14.86 5.32 -4.18
CA ALA A 111 13.67 4.49 -4.29
C ALA A 111 13.10 4.46 -5.71
N LEU A 112 13.05 5.60 -6.41
CA LEU A 112 12.61 5.69 -7.79
C LEU A 112 13.55 4.95 -8.74
N ILE A 113 14.88 5.08 -8.56
CA ILE A 113 15.86 4.34 -9.36
C ILE A 113 15.73 2.83 -9.12
N TRP A 114 15.57 2.40 -7.87
CA TRP A 114 15.40 0.97 -7.55
C TRP A 114 14.15 0.40 -8.21
N ASN A 115 13.04 1.13 -8.21
CA ASN A 115 11.81 0.76 -8.90
C ASN A 115 11.91 0.82 -10.43
N SER A 116 12.91 1.52 -10.99
CA SER A 116 13.11 1.66 -12.44
C SER A 116 14.06 0.63 -13.04
N LYS A 117 14.87 -0.06 -12.24
CA LYS A 117 15.78 -1.10 -12.75
C LYS A 117 14.97 -2.28 -13.30
N LYS A 118 15.10 -2.51 -14.61
CA LYS A 118 14.70 -3.78 -15.23
C LYS A 118 15.64 -4.88 -14.72
N TYR A 119 15.10 -6.01 -14.33
CA TYR A 119 15.85 -7.27 -14.25
C TYR A 119 15.95 -7.85 -15.63
#